data_601e656977c3ab5d6951e054baa1a27f
#
_entry.id   601e656977c3ab5d6951e054baa1a27f
#
_cell.length_a   1.000
_cell.length_b   1.000
_cell.length_c   1.000
_cell.angle_alpha   90.00
_cell.angle_beta   90.00
_cell.angle_gamma   90.00
#
_symmetry.space_group_name_H-M   'P 1'
#
loop_
_entity.id
_entity.type
_entity.pdbx_description
1 polymer ?
#
loop_
_entity_poly.entity_id
_entity_poly.type
_entity_poly.pdbx_seq_one_letter_code
_entity_poly.pdbx_strand_id
1 'polypeptide(L)'
;MSKDNSPTPPSSDGGTAPAGGTAESCCPADFELSPCRIVKVGGTLQIRATELPGFPGGTYEWTTSSDKITLENANSSTVTVRAGANVGSGRESETITVTRTAAGCDAVTKTANITVAKVVFSASTNQRYGYDDFDTPADNTDDHICVKKSDYTFVKVTITGGAVGTDFDFACDTPDTCAVVPPDGSAEFDLRLNAGAHNKRETTLQAKSKCTPPVSFASIKVHVYKEREIQVVIAKIDKTNTGANLRFPTADYASHQNSANDKLKEGVVKYLLSNYDADNKATPVNLAGGAATVTYDIAAGGGADVTAIASAMTGTGTKVRVAIIRDMKSVYYLSAAAAAGATTLTVTAGSTFLQTGRSYPLGTGATRENISVTALAGGTITCAALTHAHAAGETIEFPAAGWSSDPILIIEGSASLDVAKWTILHEVGHKGQGLNLDDIIDATDFMHFSQGWTDYRLRYCPRTKNYPAGTTATQNQWETIPRT
;
A
#
# COMPACT_ATOMS: atom_id res chain seq x y z
N MET A 1 -16.97 33.57 73.61
CA MET A 1 -18.22 33.33 74.34
C MET A 1 -19.06 32.39 73.50
N SER A 2 -19.04 31.16 73.87
CA SER A 2 -20.01 30.21 73.35
C SER A 2 -20.10 29.00 74.24
N LYS A 3 -21.20 28.54 74.49
CA LYS A 3 -21.54 27.50 75.44
C LYS A 3 -21.47 26.13 74.77
N ASP A 4 -20.72 25.31 75.48
CA ASP A 4 -20.70 23.88 75.42
C ASP A 4 -21.98 23.30 75.98
N ASN A 5 -22.65 22.37 75.25
CA ASN A 5 -23.78 21.59 75.72
C ASN A 5 -23.59 20.14 75.24
N SER A 6 -22.87 19.38 76.04
CA SER A 6 -22.91 17.92 75.99
C SER A 6 -24.09 17.39 76.80
N PRO A 7 -24.87 16.48 76.31
CA PRO A 7 -25.81 15.71 77.11
C PRO A 7 -25.16 14.39 77.58
N THR A 8 -25.35 14.10 78.77
CA THR A 8 -25.00 12.91 79.56
C THR A 8 -25.70 11.65 79.06
N PRO A 9 -25.05 10.47 79.06
CA PRO A 9 -25.69 9.21 78.68
C PRO A 9 -26.58 8.65 79.82
N PRO A 10 -27.69 8.00 79.47
CA PRO A 10 -28.52 7.31 80.45
C PRO A 10 -27.95 5.89 80.74
N SER A 11 -28.11 5.48 81.98
CA SER A 11 -27.67 4.26 82.66
C SER A 11 -28.25 2.97 82.02
N SER A 12 -27.41 1.96 82.05
CA SER A 12 -27.68 0.57 81.69
C SER A 12 -28.76 -0.06 82.58
N ASP A 13 -29.85 -0.50 81.97
CA ASP A 13 -30.71 -1.51 82.57
C ASP A 13 -30.48 -2.86 81.86
N GLY A 14 -30.17 -3.85 82.69
CA GLY A 14 -29.95 -5.23 82.29
C GLY A 14 -31.23 -5.90 81.83
N GLY A 15 -31.35 -6.08 80.56
CA GLY A 15 -32.34 -6.94 79.92
C GLY A 15 -31.70 -8.26 79.49
N THR A 16 -32.13 -9.32 80.13
CA THR A 16 -31.86 -10.72 79.75
C THR A 16 -32.22 -10.95 78.27
N ALA A 17 -31.24 -11.37 77.49
CA ALA A 17 -31.47 -11.79 76.13
C ALA A 17 -32.39 -13.02 76.01
N PRO A 18 -33.38 -13.04 75.15
CA PRO A 18 -34.07 -14.25 74.73
C PRO A 18 -33.14 -15.06 73.85
N ALA A 19 -32.83 -16.27 74.24
CA ALA A 19 -32.19 -17.28 73.43
C ALA A 19 -33.12 -17.69 72.27
N GLY A 20 -32.59 -17.72 71.04
CA GLY A 20 -33.23 -18.43 69.94
C GLY A 20 -33.89 -17.57 68.87
N GLY A 21 -33.23 -16.54 68.37
CA GLY A 21 -33.47 -16.03 67.03
C GLY A 21 -32.56 -16.73 66.03
N THR A 22 -33.08 -17.59 65.20
CA THR A 22 -32.42 -17.96 63.96
C THR A 22 -32.11 -16.65 63.23
N ALA A 23 -30.83 -16.34 63.11
CA ALA A 23 -30.40 -15.24 62.27
C ALA A 23 -30.95 -15.52 60.87
N GLU A 24 -31.97 -14.76 60.48
CA GLU A 24 -32.35 -14.69 59.08
C GLU A 24 -31.08 -14.26 58.36
N SER A 25 -30.53 -15.23 57.65
CA SER A 25 -29.44 -15.02 56.77
C SER A 25 -29.94 -14.05 55.68
N CYS A 26 -29.72 -12.75 55.88
CA CYS A 26 -29.90 -11.77 54.83
C CYS A 26 -28.84 -12.03 53.79
N CYS A 27 -29.16 -12.89 52.85
CA CYS A 27 -28.34 -13.11 51.65
C CYS A 27 -28.94 -12.42 50.45
N PRO A 28 -28.68 -11.16 50.21
CA PRO A 28 -28.72 -10.69 48.83
C PRO A 28 -27.43 -11.14 48.17
N ALA A 29 -27.45 -12.33 47.61
CA ALA A 29 -26.30 -12.87 46.88
C ALA A 29 -26.16 -12.17 45.51
N ASP A 30 -26.03 -10.85 45.49
CA ASP A 30 -25.91 -10.12 44.24
C ASP A 30 -24.42 -9.90 43.91
N PHE A 31 -24.10 -9.91 42.61
CA PHE A 31 -22.79 -9.69 42.07
C PHE A 31 -22.90 -8.91 40.77
N GLU A 32 -21.86 -8.20 40.38
CA GLU A 32 -21.80 -7.48 39.12
C GLU A 32 -20.90 -8.20 38.12
N LEU A 33 -21.28 -8.11 36.86
CA LEU A 33 -20.47 -8.59 35.75
C LEU A 33 -19.68 -7.43 35.17
N SER A 34 -18.41 -7.68 34.85
CA SER A 34 -17.56 -6.70 34.16
C SER A 34 -18.29 -6.16 32.92
N PRO A 35 -18.15 -4.87 32.59
CA PRO A 35 -18.97 -4.22 31.56
C PRO A 35 -18.60 -4.60 30.12
N CYS A 36 -17.37 -5.08 29.91
CA CYS A 36 -16.93 -5.44 28.56
C CYS A 36 -17.68 -6.65 28.01
N ARG A 37 -18.21 -6.52 26.78
CA ARG A 37 -19.08 -7.52 26.14
C ARG A 37 -18.72 -7.80 24.69
N ILE A 38 -17.58 -7.33 24.23
CA ILE A 38 -17.17 -7.47 22.84
C ILE A 38 -15.85 -8.23 22.77
N VAL A 39 -15.80 -9.27 21.95
CA VAL A 39 -14.63 -10.11 21.72
C VAL A 39 -14.29 -10.17 20.24
N LYS A 40 -13.00 -10.12 19.92
CA LYS A 40 -12.51 -10.27 18.55
C LYS A 40 -12.68 -11.73 18.09
N VAL A 41 -13.05 -11.92 16.83
CA VAL A 41 -13.04 -13.24 16.17
C VAL A 41 -11.69 -13.94 16.41
N GLY A 42 -11.74 -15.20 16.85
CA GLY A 42 -10.56 -15.99 17.21
C GLY A 42 -9.82 -15.51 18.48
N GLY A 43 -10.31 -14.45 19.13
CA GLY A 43 -9.73 -13.88 20.34
C GLY A 43 -10.37 -14.36 21.62
N THR A 44 -9.95 -13.79 22.74
CA THR A 44 -10.46 -14.09 24.07
C THR A 44 -10.91 -12.84 24.81
N LEU A 45 -11.89 -13.00 25.70
CA LEU A 45 -12.41 -11.97 26.58
C LEU A 45 -12.56 -12.56 27.97
N GLN A 46 -12.05 -11.86 28.98
CA GLN A 46 -12.31 -12.22 30.37
C GLN A 46 -13.52 -11.48 30.91
N ILE A 47 -14.45 -12.24 31.51
CA ILE A 47 -15.61 -11.70 32.19
C ILE A 47 -15.53 -12.12 33.65
N ARG A 48 -15.60 -11.11 34.51
CA ARG A 48 -15.50 -11.28 35.95
C ARG A 48 -16.86 -11.05 36.60
N ALA A 49 -17.24 -11.95 37.48
CA ALA A 49 -18.28 -11.76 38.48
C ALA A 49 -17.65 -11.18 39.74
N THR A 50 -18.03 -9.96 40.11
CA THR A 50 -17.50 -9.25 41.28
C THR A 50 -18.57 -9.23 42.35
N GLU A 51 -18.30 -9.87 43.49
CA GLU A 51 -19.20 -9.87 44.63
C GLU A 51 -19.31 -8.48 45.26
N LEU A 52 -20.50 -8.14 45.72
CA LEU A 52 -20.72 -6.91 46.47
C LEU A 52 -20.11 -7.06 47.90
N PRO A 53 -19.62 -5.97 48.50
CA PRO A 53 -19.04 -6.03 49.83
C PRO A 53 -19.98 -6.59 50.89
N GLY A 54 -19.47 -7.48 51.75
CA GLY A 54 -20.20 -8.05 52.90
C GLY A 54 -20.85 -9.40 52.60
N PHE A 55 -20.65 -9.98 51.42
CA PHE A 55 -21.23 -11.31 51.08
C PHE A 55 -20.18 -12.42 51.23
N PRO A 56 -20.60 -13.62 51.67
CA PRO A 56 -19.70 -14.75 51.78
C PRO A 56 -19.29 -15.21 50.37
N GLY A 57 -18.06 -15.71 50.23
CA GLY A 57 -17.57 -16.27 48.97
C GLY A 57 -18.48 -17.39 48.46
N GLY A 58 -18.73 -17.39 47.16
CA GLY A 58 -19.57 -18.38 46.48
C GLY A 58 -18.79 -19.16 45.44
N THR A 59 -19.41 -20.22 44.97
CA THR A 59 -18.98 -20.96 43.79
C THR A 59 -19.73 -20.44 42.56
N TYR A 60 -19.07 -20.47 41.42
CA TYR A 60 -19.60 -19.99 40.15
C TYR A 60 -19.71 -21.13 39.15
N GLU A 61 -20.73 -21.12 38.33
CA GLU A 61 -20.89 -22.00 37.20
C GLU A 61 -21.30 -21.16 35.98
N TRP A 62 -20.45 -21.15 34.96
CA TRP A 62 -20.70 -20.43 33.70
C TRP A 62 -21.11 -21.43 32.62
N THR A 63 -22.17 -21.10 31.88
CA THR A 63 -22.68 -21.90 30.78
C THR A 63 -22.97 -21.04 29.56
N THR A 64 -22.96 -21.65 28.38
CA THR A 64 -23.42 -21.05 27.11
C THR A 64 -24.09 -22.13 26.28
N SER A 65 -25.09 -21.74 25.50
CA SER A 65 -25.74 -22.61 24.48
C SER A 65 -25.15 -22.34 23.07
N SER A 66 -24.23 -21.41 22.95
CA SER A 66 -23.65 -21.02 21.68
C SER A 66 -22.56 -22.00 21.24
N ASP A 67 -22.53 -22.32 19.96
CA ASP A 67 -21.46 -23.06 19.28
C ASP A 67 -20.31 -22.14 18.77
N LYS A 68 -20.48 -20.80 18.87
CA LYS A 68 -19.54 -19.79 18.39
C LYS A 68 -18.54 -19.33 19.43
N ILE A 69 -18.84 -19.61 20.70
CA ILE A 69 -17.96 -19.32 21.82
C ILE A 69 -17.74 -20.56 22.68
N THR A 70 -16.57 -20.65 23.30
CA THR A 70 -16.26 -21.65 24.31
C THR A 70 -15.86 -20.96 25.62
N LEU A 71 -16.11 -21.60 26.74
CA LEU A 71 -15.81 -21.08 28.06
C LEU A 71 -14.67 -21.86 28.69
N GLU A 72 -13.64 -21.14 29.12
CA GLU A 72 -12.52 -21.70 29.91
C GLU A 72 -12.62 -21.15 31.34
N ASN A 73 -12.25 -21.96 32.32
CA ASN A 73 -12.40 -21.64 33.75
C ASN A 73 -13.85 -21.40 34.20
N ALA A 74 -14.78 -22.21 33.67
CA ALA A 74 -16.21 -22.03 33.87
C ALA A 74 -16.68 -22.12 35.34
N ASN A 75 -15.83 -22.63 36.24
CA ASN A 75 -16.13 -22.75 37.69
C ASN A 75 -15.42 -21.66 38.52
N SER A 76 -14.90 -20.62 37.90
CA SER A 76 -14.18 -19.51 38.56
C SER A 76 -15.03 -18.23 38.60
N SER A 77 -14.74 -17.30 39.49
CA SER A 77 -15.32 -15.95 39.48
C SER A 77 -14.96 -15.16 38.20
N THR A 78 -13.96 -15.65 37.44
CA THR A 78 -13.56 -15.08 36.15
C THR A 78 -13.56 -16.18 35.10
N VAL A 79 -14.42 -16.03 34.10
CA VAL A 79 -14.47 -16.92 32.93
C VAL A 79 -13.71 -16.31 31.77
N THR A 80 -13.02 -17.11 30.99
CA THR A 80 -12.46 -16.72 29.70
C THR A 80 -13.38 -17.20 28.58
N VAL A 81 -13.99 -16.24 27.88
CA VAL A 81 -14.76 -16.49 26.67
C VAL A 81 -13.80 -16.49 25.48
N ARG A 82 -13.75 -17.60 24.74
CA ARG A 82 -12.99 -17.73 23.51
C ARG A 82 -13.95 -17.72 22.33
N ALA A 83 -13.77 -16.77 21.41
CA ALA A 83 -14.55 -16.70 20.19
C ALA A 83 -14.00 -17.65 19.12
N GLY A 84 -14.88 -18.28 18.35
CA GLY A 84 -14.53 -19.10 17.19
C GLY A 84 -13.90 -18.26 16.06
N ALA A 85 -13.39 -18.96 15.04
CA ALA A 85 -12.75 -18.33 13.87
C ALA A 85 -13.73 -17.69 12.88
N ASN A 86 -15.02 -18.04 12.96
CA ASN A 86 -16.03 -17.63 12.00
C ASN A 86 -17.07 -16.73 12.67
N VAL A 87 -17.35 -15.60 12.05
CA VAL A 87 -18.50 -14.72 12.39
C VAL A 87 -19.46 -14.74 11.21
N GLY A 88 -20.73 -14.97 11.49
CA GLY A 88 -21.76 -14.76 10.48
C GLY A 88 -21.88 -13.29 10.08
N SER A 89 -22.54 -13.02 8.96
CA SER A 89 -22.76 -11.66 8.45
C SER A 89 -23.84 -10.88 9.22
N GLY A 90 -24.50 -11.48 10.22
CA GLY A 90 -25.59 -10.89 10.99
C GLY A 90 -25.16 -10.36 12.36
N ARG A 91 -26.11 -9.67 13.03
CA ARG A 91 -25.95 -9.29 14.45
C ARG A 91 -26.04 -10.55 15.29
N GLU A 92 -24.89 -11.00 15.76
CA GLU A 92 -24.80 -12.20 16.59
C GLU A 92 -24.34 -11.81 17.99
N SER A 93 -25.28 -11.94 18.92
CA SER A 93 -24.99 -11.79 20.35
C SER A 93 -25.14 -13.14 21.00
N GLU A 94 -24.04 -13.64 21.56
CA GLU A 94 -23.97 -14.92 22.22
C GLU A 94 -24.26 -14.75 23.70
N THR A 95 -25.18 -15.55 24.24
CA THR A 95 -25.53 -15.43 25.66
C THR A 95 -24.67 -16.38 26.50
N ILE A 96 -24.07 -15.83 27.54
CA ILE A 96 -23.49 -16.61 28.63
C ILE A 96 -24.32 -16.41 29.89
N THR A 97 -24.43 -17.46 30.65
CA THR A 97 -25.15 -17.50 31.91
C THR A 97 -24.17 -17.85 33.02
N VAL A 98 -24.25 -17.13 34.13
CA VAL A 98 -23.48 -17.47 35.34
C VAL A 98 -24.42 -17.64 36.49
N THR A 99 -24.30 -18.77 37.18
CA THR A 99 -25.00 -19.07 38.42
C THR A 99 -24.00 -19.03 39.58
N ARG A 100 -24.28 -18.22 40.58
CA ARG A 100 -23.53 -18.21 41.84
C ARG A 100 -24.29 -18.94 42.92
N THR A 101 -23.60 -19.80 43.62
CA THR A 101 -24.15 -20.54 44.76
C THR A 101 -23.27 -20.32 46.00
N ALA A 102 -23.88 -19.98 47.13
CA ALA A 102 -23.20 -19.86 48.41
C ALA A 102 -23.99 -20.58 49.50
N ALA A 103 -23.29 -21.11 50.48
CA ALA A 103 -23.89 -21.86 51.56
C ALA A 103 -24.95 -21.03 52.36
N GLY A 104 -26.15 -21.56 52.46
CA GLY A 104 -27.24 -20.88 53.16
C GLY A 104 -27.93 -19.74 52.40
N CYS A 105 -27.65 -19.59 51.08
CA CYS A 105 -28.23 -18.56 50.22
C CYS A 105 -28.90 -19.20 49.00
N ASP A 106 -29.92 -18.54 48.46
CA ASP A 106 -30.47 -18.96 47.16
C ASP A 106 -29.46 -18.73 46.03
N ALA A 107 -29.50 -19.59 45.04
CA ALA A 107 -28.69 -19.41 43.86
C ALA A 107 -29.10 -18.18 43.06
N VAL A 108 -28.14 -17.35 42.66
CA VAL A 108 -28.41 -16.17 41.83
C VAL A 108 -27.82 -16.37 40.44
N THR A 109 -28.64 -16.18 39.43
CA THR A 109 -28.28 -16.33 38.03
C THR A 109 -28.30 -15.00 37.32
N LYS A 110 -27.22 -14.68 36.55
CA LYS A 110 -27.14 -13.54 35.65
C LYS A 110 -26.75 -13.97 34.27
N THR A 111 -27.18 -13.18 33.29
CA THR A 111 -26.83 -13.39 31.88
C THR A 111 -26.04 -12.20 31.34
N ALA A 112 -25.18 -12.45 30.39
CA ALA A 112 -24.51 -11.43 29.62
C ALA A 112 -24.51 -11.78 28.13
N ASN A 113 -24.81 -10.81 27.31
CA ASN A 113 -24.72 -10.94 25.86
C ASN A 113 -23.32 -10.56 25.41
N ILE A 114 -22.65 -11.45 24.70
CA ILE A 114 -21.31 -11.29 24.18
C ILE A 114 -21.39 -11.07 22.69
N THR A 115 -20.88 -9.96 22.20
CA THR A 115 -20.78 -9.67 20.77
C THR A 115 -19.43 -10.19 20.25
N VAL A 116 -19.48 -11.14 19.32
CA VAL A 116 -18.27 -11.55 18.59
C VAL A 116 -18.15 -10.66 17.36
N ALA A 117 -17.06 -9.93 17.23
CA ALA A 117 -16.91 -8.94 16.17
C ALA A 117 -15.58 -9.07 15.40
N LYS A 118 -15.63 -8.64 14.14
CA LYS A 118 -14.44 -8.45 13.29
C LYS A 118 -14.48 -7.04 12.72
N VAL A 119 -13.35 -6.34 12.74
CA VAL A 119 -13.16 -5.05 12.08
C VAL A 119 -12.15 -5.23 10.94
N VAL A 120 -12.47 -4.69 9.78
CA VAL A 120 -11.60 -4.71 8.59
C VAL A 120 -11.47 -3.30 8.05
N PHE A 121 -10.24 -2.90 7.75
CA PHE A 121 -9.94 -1.72 6.94
C PHE A 121 -9.80 -2.14 5.48
N SER A 122 -10.25 -1.29 4.56
CA SER A 122 -10.11 -1.50 3.11
C SER A 122 -10.11 -0.18 2.35
N ALA A 123 -9.83 -0.23 1.06
CA ALA A 123 -9.91 0.95 0.21
C ALA A 123 -11.33 1.53 0.19
N SER A 124 -11.45 2.85 0.38
CA SER A 124 -12.71 3.58 0.24
C SER A 124 -12.90 4.05 -1.19
N THR A 125 -14.15 4.10 -1.68
CA THR A 125 -14.50 4.77 -2.94
C THR A 125 -14.27 6.29 -2.89
N ASN A 126 -14.25 6.87 -1.69
CA ASN A 126 -13.98 8.28 -1.45
C ASN A 126 -12.50 8.57 -1.15
N GLN A 127 -11.65 7.56 -1.30
CA GLN A 127 -10.22 7.67 -1.05
C GLN A 127 -9.58 8.70 -1.98
N ARG A 128 -8.71 9.55 -1.42
CA ARG A 128 -8.03 10.61 -2.15
C ARG A 128 -6.59 10.29 -2.51
N TYR A 129 -5.96 9.41 -1.76
CA TYR A 129 -4.56 9.00 -1.91
C TYR A 129 -4.45 7.49 -1.87
N GLY A 130 -3.25 6.92 -2.02
CA GLY A 130 -3.06 5.50 -2.17
C GLY A 130 -3.48 4.66 -0.95
N TYR A 131 -4.03 3.52 -1.23
CA TYR A 131 -4.23 2.41 -0.30
C TYR A 131 -3.52 1.20 -0.89
N ASP A 132 -2.65 0.59 -0.11
CA ASP A 132 -1.93 -0.59 -0.51
C ASP A 132 -2.43 -1.79 0.29
N ASP A 133 -3.22 -2.61 -0.36
CA ASP A 133 -3.70 -3.90 0.10
C ASP A 133 -2.88 -5.05 -0.52
N PHE A 134 -1.69 -4.74 -1.00
CA PHE A 134 -0.86 -5.62 -1.81
C PHE A 134 -0.20 -6.73 -1.00
N ASP A 135 -0.85 -7.21 0.00
CA ASP A 135 -0.34 -8.32 0.77
C ASP A 135 -0.64 -9.66 0.13
N THR A 136 0.30 -10.57 0.37
CA THR A 136 0.02 -11.98 0.20
C THR A 136 -1.26 -12.32 0.98
N PRO A 137 -2.20 -13.09 0.41
CA PRO A 137 -3.54 -13.32 0.98
C PRO A 137 -3.60 -13.86 2.41
N ALA A 138 -2.47 -14.10 3.04
CA ALA A 138 -2.37 -14.70 4.36
C ALA A 138 -2.19 -13.69 5.50
N ASP A 139 -1.93 -12.40 5.21
CA ASP A 139 -1.50 -11.45 6.24
C ASP A 139 -2.08 -10.06 6.04
N ASN A 140 -3.29 -9.82 6.53
CA ASN A 140 -3.93 -8.49 6.56
C ASN A 140 -3.30 -7.55 7.61
N THR A 141 -2.09 -7.79 8.08
CA THR A 141 -1.48 -7.00 9.16
C THR A 141 -0.65 -5.84 8.65
N ASP A 142 -0.32 -5.83 7.36
CA ASP A 142 0.58 -4.86 6.76
C ASP A 142 -0.07 -3.93 5.73
N ASP A 143 -1.40 -3.77 5.76
CA ASP A 143 -2.10 -2.78 4.95
C ASP A 143 -1.59 -1.36 5.22
N HIS A 144 -1.43 -0.58 4.16
CA HIS A 144 -0.91 0.78 4.20
C HIS A 144 -1.85 1.76 3.50
N ILE A 145 -1.97 2.95 4.06
CA ILE A 145 -2.66 4.07 3.43
C ILE A 145 -1.76 5.30 3.47
N CYS A 146 -1.71 6.06 2.39
CA CYS A 146 -1.04 7.35 2.42
C CYS A 146 -2.01 8.51 2.42
N VAL A 147 -1.53 9.65 2.92
CA VAL A 147 -2.28 10.90 2.95
C VAL A 147 -1.33 12.07 2.74
N LYS A 148 -1.76 13.07 1.99
CA LYS A 148 -1.01 14.29 1.78
C LYS A 148 -0.94 15.11 3.06
N LYS A 149 0.25 15.62 3.39
CA LYS A 149 0.48 16.56 4.48
C LYS A 149 -0.57 17.68 4.50
N SER A 150 -1.17 17.92 5.67
CA SER A 150 -2.18 18.94 5.90
C SER A 150 -3.44 18.78 5.04
N ASP A 151 -3.76 17.56 4.63
CA ASP A 151 -4.95 17.20 3.89
C ASP A 151 -5.63 15.99 4.55
N TYR A 152 -6.61 15.38 3.91
CA TYR A 152 -7.33 14.23 4.44
C TYR A 152 -7.53 13.16 3.36
N THR A 153 -7.80 11.94 3.84
CA THR A 153 -8.27 10.82 3.01
C THR A 153 -9.33 10.03 3.77
N PHE A 154 -9.87 9.00 3.14
CA PHE A 154 -10.82 8.09 3.75
C PHE A 154 -10.30 6.66 3.67
N VAL A 155 -10.60 5.89 4.71
CA VAL A 155 -10.47 4.43 4.73
C VAL A 155 -11.84 3.84 5.03
N LYS A 156 -12.22 2.81 4.26
CA LYS A 156 -13.48 2.09 4.53
C LYS A 156 -13.29 1.19 5.74
N VAL A 157 -14.22 1.25 6.66
CA VAL A 157 -14.32 0.36 7.83
C VAL A 157 -15.53 -0.53 7.64
N THR A 158 -15.33 -1.82 7.77
CA THR A 158 -16.41 -2.82 7.79
C THR A 158 -16.35 -3.57 9.11
N ILE A 159 -17.45 -3.56 9.85
CA ILE A 159 -17.61 -4.25 11.12
C ILE A 159 -18.66 -5.35 10.94
N THR A 160 -18.31 -6.57 11.30
CA THR A 160 -19.23 -7.71 11.25
C THR A 160 -19.42 -8.30 12.65
N GLY A 161 -20.51 -9.06 12.85
CA GLY A 161 -20.83 -9.70 14.13
C GLY A 161 -21.67 -8.86 15.08
N GLY A 162 -22.37 -7.81 14.57
CA GLY A 162 -23.37 -7.07 15.33
C GLY A 162 -22.87 -5.87 16.13
N ALA A 163 -21.57 -5.63 16.16
CA ALA A 163 -20.99 -4.38 16.66
C ALA A 163 -21.13 -3.26 15.61
N VAL A 164 -21.04 -2.03 16.05
CA VAL A 164 -21.10 -0.82 15.21
C VAL A 164 -19.94 0.12 15.52
N GLY A 165 -19.75 1.15 14.69
CA GLY A 165 -18.62 2.07 14.82
C GLY A 165 -18.46 2.68 16.22
N THR A 166 -19.57 2.98 16.88
CA THR A 166 -19.56 3.54 18.25
C THR A 166 -19.12 2.58 19.35
N ASP A 167 -18.99 1.29 19.08
CA ASP A 167 -18.46 0.29 20.03
C ASP A 167 -16.93 0.30 20.09
N PHE A 168 -16.28 1.03 19.18
CA PHE A 168 -14.83 1.10 19.06
C PHE A 168 -14.32 2.53 19.18
N ASP A 169 -13.07 2.62 19.61
CA ASP A 169 -12.25 3.82 19.52
C ASP A 169 -11.31 3.65 18.32
N PHE A 170 -11.41 4.58 17.37
CA PHE A 170 -10.52 4.67 16.22
C PHE A 170 -9.53 5.81 16.48
N ALA A 171 -8.27 5.48 16.53
CA ALA A 171 -7.22 6.48 16.79
C ALA A 171 -5.92 6.11 16.10
N CYS A 172 -5.17 7.12 15.69
CA CYS A 172 -3.78 6.97 15.32
C CYS A 172 -2.90 7.03 16.58
N ASP A 173 -1.87 6.17 16.65
CA ASP A 173 -0.94 6.13 17.79
C ASP A 173 -0.22 7.48 18.00
N THR A 174 -0.07 8.25 16.92
CA THR A 174 0.52 9.60 16.94
C THR A 174 -0.48 10.60 16.36
N PRO A 175 -1.35 11.21 17.18
CA PRO A 175 -2.41 12.12 16.72
C PRO A 175 -1.89 13.35 15.94
N ASP A 176 -0.69 13.84 16.27
CA ASP A 176 -0.04 14.94 15.55
C ASP A 176 0.35 14.58 14.12
N THR A 177 0.54 13.30 13.85
CA THR A 177 0.82 12.80 12.50
C THR A 177 -0.47 12.59 11.74
N CYS A 178 -1.47 11.96 12.37
CA CYS A 178 -2.78 11.74 11.77
C CYS A 178 -3.85 11.73 12.86
N ALA A 179 -4.89 12.54 12.69
CA ALA A 179 -6.06 12.57 13.55
C ALA A 179 -7.26 11.93 12.83
N VAL A 180 -8.10 11.26 13.60
CA VAL A 180 -9.29 10.55 13.12
C VAL A 180 -10.53 11.36 13.45
N VAL A 181 -11.45 11.46 12.50
CA VAL A 181 -12.81 11.97 12.79
C VAL A 181 -13.63 10.80 13.32
N PRO A 182 -14.29 10.94 14.48
CA PRO A 182 -15.09 9.86 15.07
C PRO A 182 -16.11 9.31 14.08
N PRO A 183 -16.34 7.98 14.08
CA PRO A 183 -17.33 7.34 13.22
C PRO A 183 -18.76 7.67 13.65
N ASP A 184 -19.69 7.45 12.73
CA ASP A 184 -21.11 7.34 13.08
C ASP A 184 -21.41 5.95 13.69
N GLY A 185 -22.70 5.70 14.03
CA GLY A 185 -23.14 4.43 14.61
C GLY A 185 -23.31 3.27 13.61
N SER A 186 -22.80 3.38 12.38
CA SER A 186 -22.94 2.36 11.34
C SER A 186 -21.97 1.21 11.52
N ALA A 187 -22.29 0.05 10.94
CA ALA A 187 -21.38 -1.09 10.84
C ALA A 187 -20.44 -0.99 9.62
N GLU A 188 -20.78 -0.15 8.64
CA GLU A 188 -19.98 0.13 7.46
C GLU A 188 -19.98 1.64 7.21
N PHE A 189 -18.79 2.24 7.13
CA PHE A 189 -18.62 3.68 6.96
C PHE A 189 -17.22 4.02 6.43
N ASP A 190 -17.10 5.24 5.92
CA ASP A 190 -15.82 5.83 5.56
C ASP A 190 -15.25 6.64 6.72
N LEU A 191 -14.14 6.16 7.28
CA LEU A 191 -13.43 6.83 8.36
C LEU A 191 -12.49 7.88 7.77
N ARG A 192 -12.66 9.13 8.16
CA ARG A 192 -11.84 10.24 7.71
C ARG A 192 -10.55 10.34 8.52
N LEU A 193 -9.43 10.38 7.83
CA LEU A 193 -8.09 10.56 8.37
C LEU A 193 -7.56 11.94 7.98
N ASN A 194 -7.29 12.81 8.94
CA ASN A 194 -6.73 14.14 8.74
C ASN A 194 -5.22 14.10 9.01
N ALA A 195 -4.42 14.34 8.00
CA ALA A 195 -2.97 14.40 8.15
C ALA A 195 -2.50 15.68 8.83
N GLY A 196 -1.55 15.54 9.74
CA GLY A 196 -0.85 16.65 10.36
C GLY A 196 0.15 17.35 9.43
N ALA A 197 0.94 18.25 10.01
CA ALA A 197 1.90 19.07 9.28
C ALA A 197 3.25 18.39 9.02
N HIS A 198 3.40 17.13 9.36
CA HIS A 198 4.65 16.39 9.21
C HIS A 198 4.86 15.90 7.77
N ASN A 199 6.10 15.56 7.44
CA ASN A 199 6.47 14.96 6.17
C ASN A 199 7.26 13.69 6.44
N LYS A 200 7.03 12.63 5.64
CA LYS A 200 7.65 11.31 5.81
C LYS A 200 7.48 10.76 7.24
N ARG A 201 6.25 10.80 7.75
CA ARG A 201 5.91 10.21 9.04
C ARG A 201 4.92 9.07 8.89
N GLU A 202 5.16 8.02 9.65
CA GLU A 202 4.27 6.88 9.80
C GLU A 202 3.60 6.92 11.18
N THR A 203 2.36 6.52 11.23
CA THR A 203 1.62 6.19 12.45
C THR A 203 0.73 4.98 12.19
N THR A 204 0.22 4.35 13.22
CA THR A 204 -0.70 3.23 13.09
C THR A 204 -2.10 3.68 13.48
N LEU A 205 -3.06 3.57 12.55
CA LEU A 205 -4.48 3.65 12.87
C LEU A 205 -4.89 2.33 13.51
N GLN A 206 -5.56 2.39 14.64
CA GLN A 206 -6.07 1.23 15.36
C GLN A 206 -7.57 1.36 15.58
N ALA A 207 -8.26 0.21 15.51
CA ALA A 207 -9.61 0.03 16.01
C ALA A 207 -9.53 -0.75 17.33
N LYS A 208 -9.85 -0.12 18.45
CA LYS A 208 -9.83 -0.73 19.78
C LYS A 208 -11.23 -0.78 20.38
N SER A 209 -11.53 -1.86 21.10
CA SER A 209 -12.77 -1.88 21.88
C SER A 209 -12.75 -0.84 22.99
N LYS A 210 -13.92 -0.34 23.38
CA LYS A 210 -14.08 0.54 24.57
C LYS A 210 -14.02 -0.22 25.90
N CYS A 211 -13.54 -1.43 25.89
CA CYS A 211 -13.31 -2.23 27.08
C CYS A 211 -12.14 -1.72 27.92
N THR A 212 -12.08 -2.10 29.17
CA THR A 212 -10.95 -1.85 30.05
C THR A 212 -10.37 -3.19 30.54
N PRO A 213 -9.16 -3.57 30.14
CA PRO A 213 -8.29 -2.90 29.17
C PRO A 213 -8.85 -2.99 27.72
N PRO A 214 -8.50 -2.02 26.83
CA PRO A 214 -8.94 -2.05 25.44
C PRO A 214 -8.26 -3.17 24.66
N VAL A 215 -8.99 -3.79 23.76
CA VAL A 215 -8.49 -4.85 22.87
C VAL A 215 -8.41 -4.30 21.44
N SER A 216 -7.29 -4.55 20.75
CA SER A 216 -7.11 -4.18 19.35
C SER A 216 -7.79 -5.18 18.41
N PHE A 217 -8.67 -4.69 17.54
CA PHE A 217 -9.42 -5.49 16.57
C PHE A 217 -8.80 -5.44 15.18
N ALA A 218 -8.30 -4.29 14.77
CA ALA A 218 -7.64 -4.09 13.48
C ALA A 218 -6.64 -2.94 13.57
N SER A 219 -5.67 -2.94 12.68
CA SER A 219 -4.72 -1.85 12.52
C SER A 219 -4.31 -1.70 11.06
N ILE A 220 -3.93 -0.48 10.66
CA ILE A 220 -3.39 -0.15 9.35
C ILE A 220 -2.31 0.92 9.52
N LYS A 221 -1.26 0.88 8.69
CA LYS A 221 -0.21 1.88 8.67
C LYS A 221 -0.66 3.11 7.88
N VAL A 222 -0.47 4.30 8.45
CA VAL A 222 -0.80 5.58 7.82
C VAL A 222 0.48 6.35 7.58
N HIS A 223 0.75 6.67 6.31
CA HIS A 223 1.92 7.43 5.88
C HIS A 223 1.52 8.85 5.48
N VAL A 224 2.15 9.83 6.09
CA VAL A 224 1.92 11.25 5.78
C VAL A 224 3.07 11.78 4.95
N TYR A 225 2.76 12.27 3.74
CA TYR A 225 3.75 12.78 2.79
C TYR A 225 3.45 14.20 2.33
N LYS A 226 4.51 14.99 2.15
CA LYS A 226 4.45 16.23 1.36
C LYS A 226 4.26 15.87 -0.11
N GLU A 227 3.42 16.59 -0.82
CA GLU A 227 3.25 16.41 -2.26
C GLU A 227 4.56 16.70 -3.00
N ARG A 228 4.98 15.77 -3.83
CA ARG A 228 6.11 15.96 -4.74
C ARG A 228 5.60 16.45 -6.08
N GLU A 229 5.95 17.67 -6.44
CA GLU A 229 5.72 18.18 -7.78
C GLU A 229 6.90 17.81 -8.69
N ILE A 230 6.59 17.24 -9.85
CA ILE A 230 7.56 16.91 -10.89
C ILE A 230 7.20 17.72 -12.11
N GLN A 231 8.07 18.65 -12.45
CA GLN A 231 7.93 19.43 -13.67
C GLN A 231 8.50 18.65 -14.84
N VAL A 232 7.68 18.42 -15.85
CA VAL A 232 8.03 17.66 -17.05
C VAL A 232 7.86 18.57 -18.27
N VAL A 233 8.87 18.63 -19.10
CA VAL A 233 8.81 19.33 -20.39
C VAL A 233 8.90 18.31 -21.51
N ILE A 234 7.95 18.40 -22.45
CA ILE A 234 7.87 17.47 -23.59
C ILE A 234 8.23 18.22 -24.87
N ALA A 235 9.24 17.74 -25.58
CA ALA A 235 9.62 18.22 -26.90
C ALA A 235 9.35 17.16 -27.97
N LYS A 236 8.88 17.59 -29.13
CA LYS A 236 8.81 16.76 -30.32
C LYS A 236 10.10 16.90 -31.12
N ILE A 237 10.75 15.81 -31.40
CA ILE A 237 12.02 15.79 -32.12
C ILE A 237 11.78 15.32 -33.55
N ASP A 238 11.97 16.19 -34.51
CA ASP A 238 11.88 15.85 -35.93
C ASP A 238 13.27 15.81 -36.56
N LYS A 239 13.79 14.60 -36.80
CA LYS A 239 15.05 14.41 -37.48
C LYS A 239 15.00 14.70 -38.98
N THR A 240 13.80 14.68 -39.55
CA THR A 240 13.60 14.80 -41.00
C THR A 240 13.18 16.19 -41.46
N ASN A 241 13.02 17.14 -40.53
CA ASN A 241 12.56 18.52 -40.81
C ASN A 241 11.17 18.58 -41.47
N THR A 242 10.35 17.56 -41.32
CA THR A 242 9.04 17.53 -41.95
C THR A 242 7.91 18.01 -41.06
N GLY A 243 8.16 18.15 -39.74
CA GLY A 243 7.27 18.77 -38.73
C GLY A 243 5.84 18.27 -38.64
N ALA A 244 5.43 17.54 -39.65
CA ALA A 244 4.01 17.39 -39.98
C ALA A 244 3.31 16.19 -39.30
N ASN A 245 4.04 15.28 -38.65
CA ASN A 245 3.46 13.98 -38.34
C ASN A 245 3.77 13.36 -36.97
N LEU A 246 4.25 14.12 -36.01
CA LEU A 246 4.38 13.60 -34.66
C LEU A 246 3.01 13.62 -33.96
N ARG A 247 2.52 12.45 -33.57
CA ARG A 247 1.14 12.23 -33.10
C ARG A 247 0.86 12.64 -31.67
N PHE A 248 1.75 13.29 -30.98
CA PHE A 248 1.47 13.78 -29.63
C PHE A 248 0.97 15.24 -29.72
N PRO A 249 -0.32 15.49 -30.01
CA PRO A 249 -0.83 16.82 -30.20
C PRO A 249 -0.81 17.60 -28.86
N THR A 250 -0.56 18.89 -28.92
CA THR A 250 -0.53 19.78 -27.77
C THR A 250 -1.84 19.75 -26.97
N ALA A 251 -2.96 19.50 -27.64
CA ALA A 251 -4.27 19.37 -27.01
C ALA A 251 -4.36 18.20 -26.01
N ASP A 252 -3.50 17.18 -26.15
CA ASP A 252 -3.50 16.01 -25.28
C ASP A 252 -2.68 16.19 -24.00
N TYR A 253 -1.87 17.24 -23.88
CA TYR A 253 -1.06 17.45 -22.69
C TYR A 253 -1.91 17.60 -21.42
N ALA A 254 -2.98 18.39 -21.49
CA ALA A 254 -3.87 18.54 -20.34
C ALA A 254 -4.56 17.22 -19.96
N SER A 255 -5.03 16.48 -20.96
CA SER A 255 -5.62 15.15 -20.77
C SER A 255 -4.62 14.18 -20.16
N HIS A 256 -3.39 14.14 -20.68
CA HIS A 256 -2.32 13.30 -20.16
C HIS A 256 -1.94 13.69 -18.72
N GLN A 257 -1.76 14.99 -18.45
CA GLN A 257 -1.47 15.48 -17.10
C GLN A 257 -2.56 15.09 -16.11
N ASN A 258 -3.82 15.25 -16.47
CA ASN A 258 -4.95 14.88 -15.61
C ASN A 258 -4.98 13.38 -15.35
N SER A 259 -4.85 12.56 -16.40
CA SER A 259 -4.79 11.10 -16.27
C SER A 259 -3.60 10.64 -15.43
N ALA A 260 -2.41 11.22 -15.67
CA ALA A 260 -1.23 10.91 -14.88
C ALA A 260 -1.42 11.31 -13.41
N ASN A 261 -1.92 12.52 -13.14
CA ASN A 261 -2.14 13.01 -11.78
C ASN A 261 -3.22 12.21 -11.04
N ASP A 262 -4.23 11.73 -11.75
CA ASP A 262 -5.23 10.84 -11.14
C ASP A 262 -4.60 9.54 -10.62
N LYS A 263 -3.61 9.01 -11.30
CA LYS A 263 -2.85 7.83 -10.86
C LYS A 263 -1.78 8.18 -9.81
N LEU A 264 -1.01 9.23 -10.05
CA LEU A 264 0.12 9.62 -9.20
C LEU A 264 -0.27 10.18 -7.84
N LYS A 265 -1.52 10.64 -7.68
CA LYS A 265 -2.05 11.06 -6.37
C LYS A 265 -1.95 9.93 -5.31
N GLU A 266 -1.98 8.67 -5.74
CA GLU A 266 -1.81 7.53 -4.83
C GLU A 266 -0.48 7.63 -4.06
N GLY A 267 0.60 8.08 -4.67
CA GLY A 267 1.88 8.32 -4.01
C GLY A 267 2.10 9.76 -3.55
N VAL A 268 1.06 10.59 -3.54
CA VAL A 268 1.17 12.03 -3.24
C VAL A 268 2.18 12.73 -4.18
N VAL A 269 2.09 12.39 -5.46
CA VAL A 269 2.90 12.96 -6.56
C VAL A 269 2.01 13.70 -7.53
N LYS A 270 2.51 14.81 -8.05
CA LYS A 270 1.83 15.63 -9.04
C LYS A 270 2.76 15.98 -10.19
N TYR A 271 2.32 15.72 -11.41
CA TYR A 271 2.99 16.17 -12.61
C TYR A 271 2.48 17.54 -13.05
N LEU A 272 3.43 18.36 -13.46
CA LEU A 272 3.18 19.62 -14.16
C LEU A 272 3.83 19.48 -15.53
N LEU A 273 3.00 19.20 -16.53
CA LEU A 273 3.45 19.05 -17.91
C LEU A 273 3.49 20.42 -18.59
N SER A 274 4.57 20.68 -19.30
CA SER A 274 4.70 21.82 -20.18
C SER A 274 5.21 21.40 -21.55
N ASN A 275 4.72 22.10 -22.59
CA ASN A 275 5.27 21.95 -23.92
C ASN A 275 6.59 22.72 -24.00
N TYR A 276 7.60 22.13 -24.62
CA TYR A 276 8.85 22.82 -24.89
C TYR A 276 8.63 24.08 -25.75
N ASP A 277 7.64 24.04 -26.65
CA ASP A 277 7.28 25.20 -27.49
C ASP A 277 6.59 26.33 -26.72
N ALA A 278 5.94 26.04 -25.59
CA ALA A 278 5.27 27.06 -24.78
C ALA A 278 6.25 27.96 -24.01
N ASP A 279 7.48 27.51 -23.83
CA ASP A 279 8.58 28.30 -23.23
C ASP A 279 9.32 29.18 -24.26
N ASN A 280 8.65 29.61 -25.35
CA ASN A 280 9.13 30.47 -26.47
C ASN A 280 9.97 29.79 -27.56
N LYS A 281 9.84 28.49 -27.76
CA LYS A 281 10.48 27.80 -28.90
C LYS A 281 9.43 27.21 -29.85
N ALA A 282 9.02 28.03 -30.83
CA ALA A 282 7.93 27.77 -31.76
C ALA A 282 8.20 26.67 -32.80
N THR A 283 9.31 25.98 -32.76
CA THR A 283 9.67 24.96 -33.73
C THR A 283 10.03 23.66 -33.07
N PRO A 284 9.58 22.49 -33.61
CA PRO A 284 10.09 21.19 -33.21
C PRO A 284 11.62 21.22 -33.22
N VAL A 285 12.28 20.62 -32.24
CA VAL A 285 13.73 20.51 -32.22
C VAL A 285 14.16 19.75 -33.45
N ASN A 286 14.76 20.46 -34.41
CA ASN A 286 15.22 19.87 -35.65
C ASN A 286 16.66 19.41 -35.52
N LEU A 287 16.89 18.11 -35.68
CA LEU A 287 18.23 17.53 -35.77
C LEU A 287 18.62 17.42 -37.24
N ALA A 288 19.11 18.50 -37.82
CA ALA A 288 19.47 18.56 -39.23
C ALA A 288 20.43 17.43 -39.65
N GLY A 289 20.13 16.79 -40.78
CA GLY A 289 21.05 15.90 -41.51
C GLY A 289 21.15 14.45 -41.02
N GLY A 290 20.33 13.99 -40.09
CA GLY A 290 20.36 12.60 -39.61
C GLY A 290 19.36 11.64 -40.30
N ALA A 291 19.58 10.35 -40.17
CA ALA A 291 18.59 9.35 -40.51
C ALA A 291 17.30 9.56 -39.69
N ALA A 292 16.16 9.15 -40.22
CA ALA A 292 14.85 9.29 -39.55
C ALA A 292 14.79 8.57 -38.19
N THR A 293 15.63 7.57 -38.02
CA THR A 293 15.72 6.74 -36.81
C THR A 293 16.81 7.26 -35.85
N VAL A 294 16.48 7.42 -34.60
CA VAL A 294 17.44 7.73 -33.52
C VAL A 294 18.09 6.41 -33.07
N THR A 295 19.41 6.41 -33.00
CA THR A 295 20.16 5.27 -32.46
C THR A 295 20.45 5.49 -30.98
N TYR A 296 19.99 4.55 -30.14
CA TYR A 296 20.27 4.51 -28.72
C TYR A 296 21.30 3.41 -28.45
N ASP A 297 22.52 3.80 -28.09
CA ASP A 297 23.55 2.89 -27.61
C ASP A 297 23.30 2.52 -26.15
N ILE A 298 22.88 1.29 -25.93
CA ILE A 298 22.52 0.78 -24.60
C ILE A 298 23.77 0.77 -23.69
N ALA A 299 24.94 0.45 -24.25
CA ALA A 299 26.21 0.40 -23.53
C ALA A 299 26.68 1.80 -23.05
N ALA A 300 26.47 2.80 -23.90
CA ALA A 300 26.85 4.18 -23.59
C ALA A 300 25.77 4.95 -22.83
N GLY A 301 24.61 4.34 -22.59
CA GLY A 301 23.47 5.02 -21.98
C GLY A 301 22.89 6.15 -22.84
N GLY A 302 22.99 6.03 -24.19
CA GLY A 302 22.43 7.01 -25.12
C GLY A 302 23.13 7.17 -26.47
N GLY A 303 24.38 7.52 -26.51
CA GLY A 303 25.16 7.73 -27.73
C GLY A 303 25.01 9.13 -28.37
N ALA A 304 25.52 9.30 -29.58
CA ALA A 304 25.63 10.60 -30.25
C ALA A 304 24.27 11.27 -30.54
N ASP A 305 23.29 10.48 -30.97
CA ASP A 305 21.94 11.01 -31.28
C ASP A 305 21.25 11.55 -30.01
N VAL A 306 21.38 10.85 -28.89
CA VAL A 306 20.80 11.29 -27.60
C VAL A 306 21.49 12.55 -27.12
N THR A 307 22.82 12.63 -27.25
CA THR A 307 23.61 13.82 -26.92
C THR A 307 23.16 15.03 -27.75
N ALA A 308 22.90 14.84 -29.05
CA ALA A 308 22.42 15.90 -29.93
C ALA A 308 21.02 16.38 -29.51
N ILE A 309 20.10 15.48 -29.17
CA ILE A 309 18.77 15.80 -28.65
C ILE A 309 18.90 16.57 -27.34
N ALA A 310 19.71 16.09 -26.39
CA ALA A 310 19.95 16.76 -25.12
C ALA A 310 20.46 18.19 -25.30
N SER A 311 21.41 18.38 -26.24
CA SER A 311 22.00 19.67 -26.56
C SER A 311 20.98 20.65 -27.19
N ALA A 312 20.00 20.11 -27.92
CA ALA A 312 18.92 20.90 -28.51
C ALA A 312 17.87 21.32 -27.48
N MET A 313 17.64 20.53 -26.42
CA MET A 313 16.69 20.80 -25.35
C MET A 313 17.31 21.64 -24.22
N THR A 314 17.80 22.83 -24.54
CA THR A 314 18.43 23.75 -23.57
C THR A 314 17.39 24.63 -22.87
N GLY A 315 17.77 25.20 -21.71
CA GLY A 315 16.93 26.17 -21.00
C GLY A 315 15.76 25.62 -20.22
N THR A 316 15.75 24.30 -19.99
CA THR A 316 14.68 23.60 -19.26
C THR A 316 14.87 23.60 -17.73
N GLY A 317 16.02 24.08 -17.24
CA GLY A 317 16.33 24.09 -15.81
C GLY A 317 16.36 22.68 -15.19
N THR A 318 15.69 22.51 -14.05
CA THR A 318 15.60 21.23 -13.31
C THR A 318 14.42 20.36 -13.74
N LYS A 319 13.73 20.75 -14.84
CA LYS A 319 12.59 19.96 -15.34
C LYS A 319 13.05 18.61 -15.91
N VAL A 320 12.24 17.58 -15.74
CA VAL A 320 12.46 16.33 -16.44
C VAL A 320 12.17 16.52 -17.93
N ARG A 321 13.14 16.23 -18.77
CA ARG A 321 13.05 16.43 -20.22
C ARG A 321 12.57 15.14 -20.88
N VAL A 322 11.53 15.25 -21.69
CA VAL A 322 11.00 14.12 -22.50
C VAL A 322 11.05 14.51 -23.96
N ALA A 323 11.67 13.69 -24.77
CA ALA A 323 11.76 13.83 -26.21
C ALA A 323 10.90 12.79 -26.90
N ILE A 324 9.85 13.22 -27.60
CA ILE A 324 9.06 12.35 -28.48
C ILE A 324 9.77 12.27 -29.81
N ILE A 325 10.15 11.05 -30.20
CA ILE A 325 10.88 10.77 -31.44
C ILE A 325 10.06 9.84 -32.33
N ARG A 326 10.27 9.89 -33.64
CA ARG A 326 9.50 9.09 -34.60
C ARG A 326 9.85 7.61 -34.53
N ASP A 327 11.13 7.30 -34.51
CA ASP A 327 11.64 5.95 -34.55
C ASP A 327 13.00 5.84 -33.83
N MET A 328 13.25 4.72 -33.18
CA MET A 328 14.46 4.49 -32.42
C MET A 328 14.93 3.05 -32.59
N LYS A 329 16.25 2.89 -32.76
CA LYS A 329 16.94 1.61 -32.62
C LYS A 329 17.75 1.60 -31.33
N SER A 330 17.40 0.73 -30.42
CA SER A 330 18.21 0.46 -29.23
C SER A 330 19.15 -0.69 -29.55
N VAL A 331 20.44 -0.49 -29.37
CA VAL A 331 21.44 -1.44 -29.85
C VAL A 331 22.50 -1.76 -28.81
N TYR A 332 22.97 -3.00 -28.85
CA TYR A 332 24.28 -3.42 -28.33
C TYR A 332 25.22 -3.58 -29.49
N TYR A 333 26.46 -3.14 -29.32
CA TYR A 333 27.53 -3.37 -30.30
C TYR A 333 28.35 -4.62 -29.95
N LEU A 334 28.66 -5.45 -30.95
CA LEU A 334 29.60 -6.53 -30.77
C LEU A 334 31.02 -5.96 -30.47
N SER A 335 31.58 -6.41 -29.35
CA SER A 335 32.97 -6.03 -29.00
C SER A 335 34.03 -6.80 -29.75
N ALA A 336 33.66 -7.94 -30.35
CA ALA A 336 34.54 -8.79 -31.15
C ALA A 336 33.79 -9.38 -32.34
N ALA A 337 34.49 -9.72 -33.42
CA ALA A 337 33.91 -10.42 -34.55
C ALA A 337 33.52 -11.86 -34.15
N ALA A 338 32.45 -12.36 -34.75
CA ALA A 338 31.94 -13.72 -34.58
C ALA A 338 31.91 -14.44 -35.94
N ALA A 339 32.47 -15.63 -36.02
CA ALA A 339 32.43 -16.45 -37.24
C ALA A 339 31.03 -17.10 -37.43
N ALA A 340 30.72 -17.47 -38.67
CA ALA A 340 29.59 -18.36 -38.90
C ALA A 340 29.79 -19.67 -38.10
N GLY A 341 28.72 -20.18 -37.50
CA GLY A 341 28.75 -21.33 -36.61
C GLY A 341 29.12 -21.01 -35.16
N ALA A 342 29.52 -19.77 -34.83
CA ALA A 342 29.76 -19.37 -33.43
C ALA A 342 28.44 -19.45 -32.61
N THR A 343 28.59 -19.88 -31.35
CA THR A 343 27.45 -19.97 -30.39
C THR A 343 27.60 -18.96 -29.25
N THR A 344 28.62 -18.12 -29.30
CA THR A 344 28.86 -17.07 -28.30
C THR A 344 29.15 -15.74 -28.99
N LEU A 345 28.61 -14.68 -28.43
CA LEU A 345 28.81 -13.29 -28.81
C LEU A 345 29.30 -12.50 -27.62
N THR A 346 30.10 -11.49 -27.85
CA THR A 346 30.48 -10.52 -26.79
C THR A 346 30.05 -9.12 -27.18
N VAL A 347 29.49 -8.39 -26.22
CA VAL A 347 29.03 -7.01 -26.40
C VAL A 347 29.82 -6.04 -25.52
N THR A 348 29.85 -4.77 -25.89
CA THR A 348 30.64 -3.72 -25.24
C THR A 348 30.20 -3.40 -23.81
N ALA A 349 29.00 -3.79 -23.42
CA ALA A 349 28.50 -3.66 -22.04
C ALA A 349 27.75 -4.91 -21.63
N GLY A 350 27.44 -5.00 -20.35
CA GLY A 350 26.63 -6.10 -19.82
C GLY A 350 25.31 -6.23 -20.57
N SER A 351 24.92 -7.46 -20.91
CA SER A 351 23.71 -7.79 -21.68
C SER A 351 22.44 -7.79 -20.80
N THR A 352 22.29 -6.86 -19.88
CA THR A 352 21.30 -6.87 -18.80
C THR A 352 19.84 -6.77 -19.27
N PHE A 353 19.59 -6.20 -20.44
CA PHE A 353 18.22 -6.08 -20.99
C PHE A 353 17.85 -7.23 -21.92
N LEU A 354 18.81 -8.01 -22.39
CA LEU A 354 18.48 -9.21 -23.17
C LEU A 354 17.94 -10.31 -22.26
N GLN A 355 17.07 -11.14 -22.79
CA GLN A 355 16.40 -12.21 -22.03
C GLN A 355 16.69 -13.57 -22.64
N THR A 356 16.96 -14.55 -21.80
CA THR A 356 17.04 -15.96 -22.21
C THR A 356 15.71 -16.45 -22.77
N GLY A 357 15.76 -17.22 -23.86
CA GLY A 357 14.56 -17.71 -24.56
C GLY A 357 13.95 -16.72 -25.55
N ARG A 358 14.53 -15.52 -25.71
CA ARG A 358 14.10 -14.52 -26.69
C ARG A 358 15.04 -14.48 -27.88
N SER A 359 14.49 -14.00 -29.01
CA SER A 359 15.27 -13.80 -30.25
C SER A 359 15.40 -12.32 -30.56
N TYR A 360 16.60 -11.94 -31.00
CA TYR A 360 16.95 -10.55 -31.32
C TYR A 360 17.63 -10.46 -32.68
N PRO A 361 17.34 -9.43 -33.48
CA PRO A 361 18.05 -9.21 -34.73
C PRO A 361 19.53 -8.87 -34.49
N LEU A 362 20.43 -9.52 -35.24
CA LEU A 362 21.86 -9.27 -35.27
C LEU A 362 22.26 -8.89 -36.68
N GLY A 363 23.12 -7.88 -36.81
CA GLY A 363 23.69 -7.44 -38.08
C GLY A 363 22.74 -6.64 -38.96
N THR A 364 23.17 -6.34 -40.16
CA THR A 364 22.46 -5.53 -41.14
C THR A 364 22.55 -6.12 -42.55
N GLY A 365 21.62 -5.74 -43.41
CA GLY A 365 21.66 -6.16 -44.85
C GLY A 365 21.56 -7.67 -45.03
N ALA A 366 22.42 -8.24 -45.90
CA ALA A 366 22.41 -9.65 -46.31
C ALA A 366 22.85 -10.63 -45.20
N THR A 367 23.59 -10.14 -44.17
CA THR A 367 24.04 -10.95 -43.04
C THR A 367 23.10 -10.84 -41.83
N ARG A 368 22.01 -10.10 -41.92
CA ARG A 368 21.05 -9.96 -40.82
C ARG A 368 20.39 -11.27 -40.50
N GLU A 369 20.52 -11.72 -39.27
CA GLU A 369 19.85 -12.92 -38.77
C GLU A 369 19.24 -12.67 -37.39
N ASN A 370 18.40 -13.58 -36.91
CA ASN A 370 17.84 -13.54 -35.57
C ASN A 370 18.61 -14.51 -34.68
N ILE A 371 19.20 -14.00 -33.59
CA ILE A 371 19.87 -14.83 -32.60
C ILE A 371 18.87 -15.21 -31.49
N SER A 372 18.77 -16.49 -31.17
CA SER A 372 17.99 -16.98 -30.01
C SER A 372 18.92 -17.10 -28.82
N VAL A 373 18.70 -16.26 -27.81
CA VAL A 373 19.55 -16.21 -26.59
C VAL A 373 19.23 -17.38 -25.69
N THR A 374 20.24 -18.18 -25.35
CA THR A 374 20.11 -19.36 -24.47
C THR A 374 20.72 -19.14 -23.07
N ALA A 375 21.75 -18.29 -22.97
CA ALA A 375 22.32 -17.89 -21.69
C ALA A 375 22.98 -16.50 -21.80
N LEU A 376 23.12 -15.84 -20.64
CA LEU A 376 23.74 -14.53 -20.50
C LEU A 376 24.72 -14.55 -19.32
N ALA A 377 25.92 -14.05 -19.51
CA ALA A 377 26.95 -13.96 -18.47
C ALA A 377 27.83 -12.72 -18.69
N GLY A 378 27.58 -11.67 -17.91
CA GLY A 378 28.27 -10.39 -18.10
C GLY A 378 28.01 -9.83 -19.51
N GLY A 379 29.07 -9.51 -20.26
CA GLY A 379 28.98 -9.09 -21.65
C GLY A 379 28.94 -10.24 -22.69
N THR A 380 28.78 -11.49 -22.24
CA THR A 380 28.75 -12.67 -23.12
C THR A 380 27.32 -13.17 -23.30
N ILE A 381 26.91 -13.36 -24.55
CA ILE A 381 25.63 -13.88 -24.96
C ILE A 381 25.86 -15.28 -25.55
N THR A 382 25.22 -16.30 -24.99
CA THR A 382 25.18 -17.63 -25.61
C THR A 382 23.91 -17.72 -26.46
N CYS A 383 24.03 -18.17 -27.70
CA CYS A 383 22.90 -18.25 -28.63
C CYS A 383 22.99 -19.56 -29.47
N ALA A 384 22.00 -19.79 -30.32
CA ALA A 384 22.11 -20.81 -31.38
C ALA A 384 23.27 -20.47 -32.33
N ALA A 385 23.81 -21.48 -33.02
CA ALA A 385 24.89 -21.29 -33.98
C ALA A 385 24.53 -20.25 -35.06
N LEU A 386 25.38 -19.27 -35.26
CA LEU A 386 25.19 -18.20 -36.23
C LEU A 386 25.17 -18.75 -37.65
N THR A 387 24.32 -18.25 -38.49
CA THR A 387 24.28 -18.58 -39.92
C THR A 387 25.36 -17.82 -40.70
N HIS A 388 25.61 -16.58 -40.27
CA HIS A 388 26.57 -15.66 -40.92
C HIS A 388 27.70 -15.27 -39.99
N ALA A 389 28.80 -14.80 -40.60
CA ALA A 389 29.86 -14.15 -39.85
C ALA A 389 29.50 -12.67 -39.61
N HIS A 390 29.82 -12.18 -38.42
CA HIS A 390 29.53 -10.81 -37.99
C HIS A 390 30.84 -10.11 -37.59
N ALA A 391 31.01 -8.87 -38.00
CA ALA A 391 32.16 -8.06 -37.64
C ALA A 391 31.98 -7.44 -36.24
N ALA A 392 33.12 -7.10 -35.60
CA ALA A 392 33.09 -6.23 -34.42
C ALA A 392 32.41 -4.89 -34.80
N GLY A 393 31.59 -4.34 -33.90
CA GLY A 393 30.81 -3.13 -34.13
C GLY A 393 29.46 -3.37 -34.82
N GLU A 394 29.13 -4.57 -35.28
CA GLU A 394 27.76 -4.88 -35.70
C GLU A 394 26.80 -4.88 -34.50
N THR A 395 25.51 -4.65 -34.75
CA THR A 395 24.51 -4.38 -33.71
C THR A 395 23.59 -5.54 -33.47
N ILE A 396 23.27 -5.79 -32.18
CA ILE A 396 22.11 -6.55 -31.75
C ILE A 396 21.01 -5.53 -31.43
N GLU A 397 19.89 -5.61 -32.13
CA GLU A 397 18.75 -4.69 -31.94
C GLU A 397 17.87 -5.17 -30.78
N PHE A 398 17.53 -4.25 -29.87
CA PHE A 398 16.61 -4.49 -28.74
C PHE A 398 15.34 -3.66 -28.93
N PRO A 399 14.14 -4.26 -28.90
CA PRO A 399 12.91 -3.51 -28.99
C PRO A 399 12.65 -2.75 -27.69
N ALA A 400 12.55 -1.42 -27.77
CA ALA A 400 12.17 -0.57 -26.64
C ALA A 400 11.19 0.49 -27.12
N ALA A 401 10.20 0.81 -26.29
CA ALA A 401 9.25 1.89 -26.55
C ALA A 401 9.75 3.25 -26.01
N GLY A 402 10.72 3.21 -25.10
CA GLY A 402 11.32 4.39 -24.50
C GLY A 402 12.57 4.06 -23.71
N TRP A 403 13.27 5.07 -23.23
CA TRP A 403 14.45 4.97 -22.37
C TRP A 403 14.49 6.13 -21.38
N SER A 404 14.78 5.83 -20.12
CA SER A 404 14.95 6.80 -19.02
C SER A 404 16.31 7.54 -19.04
N SER A 405 16.81 7.88 -20.23
CA SER A 405 18.00 8.72 -20.40
C SER A 405 17.75 10.18 -20.02
N ASP A 406 18.68 11.07 -20.30
CA ASP A 406 18.46 12.50 -20.19
C ASP A 406 18.81 13.19 -21.54
N PRO A 407 17.80 13.57 -22.34
CA PRO A 407 16.36 13.47 -22.08
C PRO A 407 15.81 12.03 -22.15
N ILE A 408 14.66 11.82 -21.52
CA ILE A 408 13.86 10.62 -21.72
C ILE A 408 13.45 10.53 -23.18
N LEU A 409 13.64 9.38 -23.81
CA LEU A 409 13.27 9.15 -25.20
C LEU A 409 12.03 8.28 -25.29
N ILE A 410 11.03 8.72 -26.05
CA ILE A 410 9.79 8.00 -26.26
C ILE A 410 9.53 7.86 -27.75
N ILE A 411 9.25 6.65 -28.22
CA ILE A 411 8.91 6.39 -29.62
C ILE A 411 7.43 6.70 -29.85
N GLU A 412 7.17 7.54 -30.84
CA GLU A 412 5.80 7.85 -31.26
C GLU A 412 5.13 6.71 -32.06
N GLY A 413 5.92 5.98 -32.81
CA GLY A 413 5.49 5.38 -34.07
C GLY A 413 4.79 4.04 -34.01
N SER A 414 4.84 3.28 -32.94
CA SER A 414 4.34 1.89 -32.94
C SER A 414 3.15 1.64 -32.02
N ALA A 415 2.70 2.65 -31.31
CA ALA A 415 1.74 2.47 -30.24
C ALA A 415 0.61 3.50 -30.31
N SER A 416 -0.54 3.12 -29.76
CA SER A 416 -1.63 4.06 -29.54
C SER A 416 -1.15 5.25 -28.66
N LEU A 417 -1.83 6.38 -28.75
CA LEU A 417 -1.56 7.54 -27.90
C LEU A 417 -1.49 7.18 -26.42
N ASP A 418 -2.28 6.20 -26.00
CA ASP A 418 -2.32 5.73 -24.62
C ASP A 418 -1.02 5.02 -24.21
N VAL A 419 -0.41 4.24 -25.08
CA VAL A 419 0.90 3.62 -24.81
C VAL A 419 1.99 4.68 -24.66
N ALA A 420 2.00 5.71 -25.51
CA ALA A 420 2.98 6.80 -25.40
C ALA A 420 2.81 7.57 -24.07
N LYS A 421 1.59 7.88 -23.68
CA LYS A 421 1.28 8.55 -22.41
C LYS A 421 1.83 7.77 -21.23
N TRP A 422 1.68 6.49 -21.28
CA TRP A 422 2.13 5.64 -20.21
C TRP A 422 3.65 5.43 -20.21
N THR A 423 4.25 5.18 -21.33
CA THR A 423 5.70 5.11 -21.41
C THR A 423 6.34 6.38 -20.82
N ILE A 424 5.76 7.56 -21.08
CA ILE A 424 6.18 8.80 -20.44
C ILE A 424 6.06 8.69 -18.92
N LEU A 425 4.94 8.21 -18.39
CA LEU A 425 4.72 8.08 -16.95
C LEU A 425 5.73 7.14 -16.31
N HIS A 426 5.97 5.99 -16.91
CA HIS A 426 6.93 4.99 -16.49
C HIS A 426 8.37 5.57 -16.48
N GLU A 427 8.83 6.12 -17.58
CA GLU A 427 10.19 6.66 -17.69
C GLU A 427 10.42 7.89 -16.77
N VAL A 428 9.39 8.72 -16.58
CA VAL A 428 9.44 9.81 -15.60
C VAL A 428 9.43 9.25 -14.17
N GLY A 429 8.87 8.08 -13.94
CA GLY A 429 9.00 7.34 -12.67
C GLY A 429 10.47 7.10 -12.33
N HIS A 430 11.26 6.62 -13.28
CA HIS A 430 12.70 6.44 -13.09
C HIS A 430 13.41 7.77 -12.81
N LYS A 431 13.23 8.77 -13.63
CA LYS A 431 13.99 10.05 -13.56
C LYS A 431 13.45 11.02 -12.52
N GLY A 432 12.16 11.24 -12.49
CA GLY A 432 11.53 12.28 -11.68
C GLY A 432 11.25 11.82 -10.25
N GLN A 433 11.00 10.54 -10.07
CA GLN A 433 10.65 9.94 -8.79
C GLN A 433 11.80 9.12 -8.18
N GLY A 434 12.87 8.84 -8.93
CA GLY A 434 14.01 8.05 -8.46
C GLY A 434 13.69 6.57 -8.29
N LEU A 435 12.69 6.06 -9.01
CA LEU A 435 12.31 4.65 -9.01
C LEU A 435 13.25 3.89 -9.95
N ASN A 436 14.21 3.18 -9.41
CA ASN A 436 15.31 2.62 -10.20
C ASN A 436 15.04 1.22 -10.77
N LEU A 437 13.96 0.56 -10.34
CA LEU A 437 13.66 -0.82 -10.72
C LEU A 437 12.30 -0.91 -11.39
N ASP A 438 12.25 -1.70 -12.48
CA ASP A 438 11.01 -2.16 -13.07
C ASP A 438 10.38 -3.23 -12.19
N ASP A 439 9.07 -3.16 -11.99
CA ASP A 439 8.34 -4.27 -11.41
C ASP A 439 8.17 -5.37 -12.47
N ILE A 440 8.58 -6.58 -12.14
CA ILE A 440 8.47 -7.74 -13.05
C ILE A 440 7.33 -8.69 -12.66
N ILE A 441 6.65 -8.44 -11.55
CA ILE A 441 5.68 -9.36 -10.95
C ILE A 441 4.26 -8.83 -11.04
N ASP A 442 4.06 -7.55 -10.76
CA ASP A 442 2.75 -6.94 -10.75
C ASP A 442 2.45 -6.14 -12.00
N ALA A 443 1.72 -6.74 -12.93
CA ALA A 443 1.29 -6.07 -14.17
C ALA A 443 0.38 -4.85 -13.92
N THR A 444 -0.05 -4.60 -12.69
CA THR A 444 -0.82 -3.41 -12.30
C THR A 444 0.03 -2.28 -11.75
N ASP A 445 1.33 -2.53 -11.49
CA ASP A 445 2.28 -1.47 -11.12
C ASP A 445 2.66 -0.64 -12.34
N PHE A 446 2.68 0.69 -12.22
CA PHE A 446 3.07 1.56 -13.33
C PHE A 446 4.55 1.42 -13.69
N MET A 447 5.39 0.91 -12.78
CA MET A 447 6.77 0.57 -13.06
C MET A 447 6.95 -0.83 -13.65
N HIS A 448 5.86 -1.55 -13.96
CA HIS A 448 5.97 -2.84 -14.61
C HIS A 448 6.45 -2.70 -16.06
N PHE A 449 7.39 -3.54 -16.46
CA PHE A 449 8.06 -3.43 -17.78
C PHE A 449 7.22 -3.95 -18.95
N SER A 450 6.18 -4.75 -18.74
CA SER A 450 5.40 -5.35 -19.81
C SER A 450 3.99 -4.75 -19.94
N GLN A 451 3.54 -4.67 -21.15
CA GLN A 451 2.35 -3.93 -21.56
C GLN A 451 1.07 -4.75 -21.44
N GLY A 452 0.16 -4.29 -20.64
CA GLY A 452 -1.19 -4.83 -20.59
C GLY A 452 -2.15 -3.83 -19.92
N TRP A 453 -2.44 -2.77 -20.59
CA TRP A 453 -2.90 -1.45 -20.15
C TRP A 453 -4.39 -1.25 -19.96
N THR A 454 -5.09 -1.96 -19.15
CA THR A 454 -6.51 -1.69 -18.95
C THR A 454 -6.91 -1.16 -17.59
N ASP A 455 -6.16 -1.44 -16.53
CA ASP A 455 -6.55 -1.02 -15.16
C ASP A 455 -5.35 -0.72 -14.26
N TYR A 456 -4.65 0.41 -14.54
CA TYR A 456 -3.52 0.79 -13.68
C TYR A 456 -3.98 1.32 -12.35
N ARG A 457 -3.57 0.61 -11.33
CA ARG A 457 -3.33 1.17 -10.01
C ARG A 457 -1.84 1.41 -9.88
N LEU A 458 -1.46 2.64 -9.53
CA LEU A 458 -0.15 2.92 -8.98
C LEU A 458 -0.08 2.22 -7.64
N ARG A 459 0.47 1.03 -7.65
CA ARG A 459 0.82 0.35 -6.41
C ARG A 459 2.21 0.80 -6.04
N TYR A 460 2.31 1.85 -5.27
CA TYR A 460 3.49 2.14 -4.52
C TYR A 460 3.66 1.05 -3.48
N CYS A 461 4.45 0.04 -3.80
CA CYS A 461 4.76 -1.00 -2.85
C CYS A 461 5.48 -0.38 -1.64
N PRO A 462 4.89 -0.32 -0.45
CA PRO A 462 5.48 0.38 0.69
C PRO A 462 6.63 -0.37 1.32
N ARG A 463 6.78 -1.66 1.08
CA ARG A 463 7.85 -2.48 1.67
C ARG A 463 8.33 -3.58 0.75
N THR A 464 9.54 -4.05 1.05
CA THR A 464 10.18 -5.20 0.44
C THR A 464 9.24 -6.40 0.41
N LYS A 465 8.65 -6.66 -0.75
CA LYS A 465 8.05 -7.98 -0.97
C LYS A 465 9.15 -9.01 -0.92
N ASN A 466 8.93 -10.10 -0.23
CA ASN A 466 9.71 -11.31 -0.40
C ASN A 466 9.37 -11.89 -1.77
N TYR A 467 10.02 -11.39 -2.81
CA TYR A 467 9.94 -12.03 -4.12
C TYR A 467 10.55 -13.43 -4.06
N PRO A 468 10.12 -14.34 -4.95
CA PRO A 468 10.72 -15.66 -5.04
C PRO A 468 12.25 -15.55 -5.14
N ALA A 469 12.96 -16.46 -4.51
CA ALA A 469 14.42 -16.48 -4.47
C ALA A 469 15.03 -16.27 -5.87
N GLY A 470 15.85 -15.24 -6.02
CA GLY A 470 16.52 -14.89 -7.29
C GLY A 470 16.03 -13.60 -7.95
N THR A 471 14.98 -12.95 -7.43
CA THR A 471 14.54 -11.63 -7.90
C THR A 471 15.09 -10.52 -7.00
N THR A 472 15.47 -9.40 -7.60
CA THR A 472 15.92 -8.21 -6.89
C THR A 472 14.80 -7.66 -5.99
N ALA A 473 15.15 -7.28 -4.77
CA ALA A 473 14.21 -6.70 -3.82
C ALA A 473 13.51 -5.48 -4.44
N THR A 474 12.19 -5.43 -4.35
CA THR A 474 11.43 -4.25 -4.75
C THR A 474 11.74 -3.08 -3.83
N GLN A 475 11.76 -1.90 -4.43
CA GLN A 475 11.85 -0.66 -3.69
C GLN A 475 10.51 -0.36 -3.02
N ASN A 476 10.57 0.17 -1.79
CA ASN A 476 9.46 0.91 -1.25
C ASN A 476 9.29 2.20 -2.07
N GLN A 477 8.42 2.17 -3.07
CA GLN A 477 8.25 3.26 -4.02
C GLN A 477 7.81 4.56 -3.30
N TRP A 478 6.92 4.48 -2.31
CA TRP A 478 6.47 5.64 -1.55
C TRP A 478 7.61 6.33 -0.78
N GLU A 479 8.48 5.56 -0.16
CA GLU A 479 9.62 6.07 0.60
C GLU A 479 10.78 6.54 -0.29
N THR A 480 10.93 5.93 -1.46
CA THR A 480 12.00 6.25 -2.40
C THR A 480 11.81 7.62 -3.04
N ILE A 481 10.57 8.08 -3.23
CA ILE A 481 10.30 9.38 -3.85
C ILE A 481 10.91 10.51 -3.02
N PRO A 482 11.80 11.35 -3.60
CA PRO A 482 12.37 12.49 -2.91
C PRO A 482 11.29 13.53 -2.58
N ARG A 483 11.15 13.87 -1.31
CA ARG A 483 10.09 14.79 -0.81
C ARG A 483 10.71 15.97 -0.07
N THR A 484 11.68 16.61 -0.68
CA THR A 484 12.39 17.79 -0.15
C THR A 484 11.51 19.03 -0.12
#